data_5a9690dc56da8812b9ce50cd5f34e8e1
#
_entry.id   5a9690dc56da8812b9ce50cd5f34e8e1
#
_cell.length_a   1.000
_cell.length_b   1.000
_cell.length_c   1.000
_cell.angle_alpha   90.00
_cell.angle_beta   90.00
_cell.angle_gamma   90.00
#
_symmetry.space_group_name_H-M   'P 1'
#
loop_
_entity.id
_entity.type
_entity.pdbx_description
1 polymer ?
#
loop_
_entity_poly.entity_id
_entity_poly.type
_entity_poly.pdbx_seq_one_letter_code
_entity_poly.pdbx_strand_id
1 'polypeptide(L)'
;MKPNNLERSTAIPDIPAIPDLSDLRNLCDAQFDNSFVRALPGDAETRNVPRAVRNACYTRVDPTPVRAPRLLAWAQPVGELLGISRPESPAGPAAEVLGGNCVLPGMQPYAARYGGHQFGHWAGQLGDGRAVLRSSVREFLCSEAMNYLGVPTTRALSLVATGESVVRDMFYDGNPQAEMGAIVCRVAPSFVRFGNFEILAAHSELDALKRLADYVISQHFPELGAPSPSIYARWFEEICRRTGTLIAHWMRVGFVHGVMNTDNMSILGLTIDYGPYGWLEGFDLQWTPNTTDAQGRRYCYGNQPEIAHWNLTRLATALAPLVGDRTALEQGLTVFGDTFHNAWREMLADKLG
;
A
#
# COMPACT_ATOMS: atom_id res chain seq x y z
N MET A 1 -7.11 -56.05 -9.32
CA MET A 1 -7.25 -54.65 -8.93
C MET A 1 -6.71 -53.81 -10.06
N LYS A 2 -7.60 -53.10 -10.77
CA LYS A 2 -7.24 -52.18 -11.89
C LYS A 2 -7.03 -50.79 -11.31
N PRO A 3 -6.01 -50.02 -11.75
CA PRO A 3 -5.87 -48.61 -11.33
C PRO A 3 -6.86 -47.71 -12.05
N ASN A 4 -7.58 -46.89 -11.30
CA ASN A 4 -8.47 -45.88 -11.80
C ASN A 4 -7.66 -44.70 -12.36
N ASN A 5 -7.71 -44.52 -13.66
CA ASN A 5 -7.26 -43.29 -14.33
C ASN A 5 -8.33 -42.19 -14.11
N LEU A 6 -8.02 -41.22 -13.25
CA LEU A 6 -8.69 -39.94 -13.20
C LEU A 6 -7.96 -39.00 -14.15
N GLU A 7 -8.37 -38.95 -15.40
CA GLU A 7 -8.04 -37.87 -16.32
C GLU A 7 -8.68 -36.59 -15.80
N ARG A 8 -7.84 -35.67 -15.27
CA ARG A 8 -8.26 -34.32 -14.98
C ARG A 8 -8.31 -33.54 -16.31
N SER A 9 -9.53 -33.29 -16.78
CA SER A 9 -9.82 -32.36 -17.86
C SER A 9 -9.26 -30.97 -17.49
N THR A 10 -8.21 -30.55 -18.18
CA THR A 10 -7.68 -29.17 -18.17
C THR A 10 -8.42 -28.37 -19.23
N ALA A 11 -9.72 -28.18 -19.09
CA ALA A 11 -10.42 -27.17 -19.84
C ALA A 11 -10.11 -25.83 -19.21
N ILE A 12 -9.36 -24.97 -19.92
CA ILE A 12 -9.23 -23.54 -19.62
C ILE A 12 -10.67 -22.99 -19.70
N PRO A 13 -11.20 -22.35 -18.65
CA PRO A 13 -12.51 -21.74 -18.74
C PRO A 13 -12.47 -20.66 -19.83
N ASP A 14 -13.44 -20.68 -20.73
CA ASP A 14 -13.63 -19.67 -21.75
C ASP A 14 -13.58 -18.28 -21.09
N ILE A 15 -12.68 -17.43 -21.59
CA ILE A 15 -12.64 -16.01 -21.20
C ILE A 15 -14.01 -15.45 -21.60
N PRO A 16 -14.82 -14.95 -20.65
CA PRO A 16 -16.12 -14.40 -20.97
C PRO A 16 -15.94 -13.27 -21.99
N ALA A 17 -16.78 -13.23 -23.01
CA ALA A 17 -16.81 -12.15 -23.99
C ALA A 17 -16.85 -10.81 -23.26
N ILE A 18 -16.04 -9.85 -23.73
CA ILE A 18 -15.97 -8.50 -23.14
C ILE A 18 -17.40 -7.95 -23.06
N PRO A 19 -17.94 -7.65 -21.87
CA PRO A 19 -19.31 -7.14 -21.74
C PRO A 19 -19.46 -5.81 -22.47
N ASP A 20 -20.69 -5.43 -22.79
CA ASP A 20 -20.99 -4.09 -23.31
C ASP A 20 -20.44 -3.03 -22.36
N LEU A 21 -19.38 -2.35 -22.78
CA LEU A 21 -18.60 -1.41 -21.97
C LEU A 21 -19.18 0.01 -21.97
N SER A 22 -20.45 0.18 -22.43
CA SER A 22 -21.11 1.49 -22.46
C SER A 22 -21.16 2.19 -21.10
N ASP A 23 -21.21 1.43 -20.00
CA ASP A 23 -21.14 1.95 -18.61
C ASP A 23 -19.73 2.40 -18.17
N LEU A 24 -18.70 2.14 -18.99
CA LEU A 24 -17.30 2.40 -18.68
C LEU A 24 -16.65 3.40 -19.66
N ARG A 25 -17.45 4.26 -20.29
CA ARG A 25 -17.01 5.11 -21.43
C ARG A 25 -15.64 5.78 -21.23
N ASN A 26 -15.29 6.14 -20.00
CA ASN A 26 -14.02 6.79 -19.70
C ASN A 26 -12.94 5.84 -19.15
N LEU A 27 -13.31 4.68 -18.60
CA LEU A 27 -12.33 3.71 -18.10
C LEU A 27 -11.71 2.88 -19.23
N CYS A 28 -12.50 2.56 -20.28
CA CYS A 28 -11.98 1.89 -21.48
C CYS A 28 -11.05 2.76 -22.31
N ASP A 29 -11.24 4.08 -22.25
CA ASP A 29 -10.38 5.06 -22.92
C ASP A 29 -9.17 5.47 -22.06
N ALA A 30 -9.07 4.95 -20.84
CA ALA A 30 -7.98 5.26 -19.92
C ALA A 30 -6.64 4.78 -20.47
N GLN A 31 -5.66 5.66 -20.46
CA GLN A 31 -4.29 5.32 -20.84
C GLN A 31 -3.55 4.78 -19.60
N PHE A 32 -3.21 3.49 -19.63
CA PHE A 32 -2.44 2.85 -18.56
C PHE A 32 -0.96 3.09 -18.78
N ASP A 33 -0.33 3.87 -17.90
CA ASP A 33 1.10 4.19 -18.00
C ASP A 33 1.98 2.95 -17.90
N ASN A 34 1.72 2.02 -16.99
CA ASN A 34 2.49 0.79 -16.75
C ASN A 34 4.02 1.01 -16.58
N SER A 35 4.45 2.21 -16.21
CA SER A 35 5.89 2.58 -16.12
C SER A 35 6.64 1.68 -15.15
N PHE A 36 6.02 1.31 -14.03
CA PHE A 36 6.60 0.40 -13.05
C PHE A 36 6.98 -0.95 -13.65
N VAL A 37 6.06 -1.54 -14.42
CA VAL A 37 6.26 -2.86 -15.06
C VAL A 37 7.25 -2.78 -16.23
N ARG A 38 7.30 -1.64 -16.94
CA ARG A 38 8.25 -1.46 -18.06
C ARG A 38 9.68 -1.18 -17.61
N ALA A 39 9.84 -0.45 -16.49
CA ALA A 39 11.15 0.02 -16.04
C ALA A 39 11.89 -0.97 -15.13
N LEU A 40 11.14 -1.79 -14.39
CA LEU A 40 11.68 -2.61 -13.32
C LEU A 40 11.76 -4.09 -13.70
N PRO A 41 12.65 -4.87 -13.08
CA PRO A 41 12.72 -6.30 -13.31
C PRO A 41 11.50 -7.01 -12.73
N GLY A 42 10.82 -7.77 -13.59
CA GLY A 42 9.71 -8.67 -13.22
C GLY A 42 10.18 -10.11 -13.03
N ASP A 43 9.45 -10.85 -12.21
CA ASP A 43 9.61 -12.30 -12.08
C ASP A 43 9.20 -12.99 -13.39
N ALA A 44 9.97 -13.98 -13.81
CA ALA A 44 9.69 -14.76 -15.02
C ALA A 44 8.50 -15.73 -14.83
N GLU A 45 8.20 -16.12 -13.62
CA GLU A 45 7.05 -17.00 -13.29
C GLU A 45 5.77 -16.16 -13.19
N THR A 46 4.78 -16.48 -14.00
CA THR A 46 3.49 -15.77 -14.07
C THR A 46 2.35 -16.48 -13.36
N ARG A 47 2.55 -17.75 -12.91
CA ARG A 47 1.51 -18.47 -12.17
C ARG A 47 1.27 -17.82 -10.82
N ASN A 48 0.01 -17.62 -10.48
CA ASN A 48 -0.41 -17.08 -9.18
C ASN A 48 -0.32 -18.15 -8.09
N VAL A 49 0.89 -18.46 -7.65
CA VAL A 49 1.19 -19.42 -6.57
C VAL A 49 2.12 -18.80 -5.53
N PRO A 50 1.88 -19.01 -4.23
CA PRO A 50 2.76 -18.52 -3.17
C PRO A 50 4.18 -19.07 -3.35
N ARG A 51 5.16 -18.18 -3.40
CA ARG A 51 6.59 -18.52 -3.51
C ARG A 51 7.49 -17.38 -3.06
N ALA A 52 8.74 -17.69 -2.75
CA ALA A 52 9.78 -16.68 -2.59
C ALA A 52 10.23 -16.19 -3.99
N VAL A 53 10.13 -14.89 -4.23
CA VAL A 53 10.56 -14.23 -5.47
C VAL A 53 11.95 -13.64 -5.26
N ARG A 54 12.82 -13.70 -6.28
CA ARG A 54 14.18 -13.20 -6.25
C ARG A 54 14.49 -12.35 -7.48
N ASN A 55 15.40 -11.38 -7.32
CA ASN A 55 15.91 -10.52 -8.41
C ASN A 55 14.79 -9.83 -9.24
N ALA A 56 13.65 -9.57 -8.60
CA ALA A 56 12.51 -8.93 -9.23
C ALA A 56 11.82 -7.97 -8.26
N CYS A 57 11.19 -6.94 -8.79
CA CYS A 57 10.41 -5.96 -8.03
C CYS A 57 8.92 -6.33 -7.99
N TYR A 58 8.47 -7.17 -8.91
CA TYR A 58 7.07 -7.57 -9.05
C TYR A 58 6.94 -8.92 -9.76
N THR A 59 5.75 -9.50 -9.68
CA THR A 59 5.31 -10.63 -10.51
C THR A 59 4.08 -10.20 -11.31
N ARG A 60 4.07 -10.46 -12.62
CA ARG A 60 2.85 -10.30 -13.44
C ARG A 60 1.87 -11.40 -13.08
N VAL A 61 0.72 -11.02 -12.58
CA VAL A 61 -0.37 -11.94 -12.24
C VAL A 61 -1.71 -11.27 -12.54
N ASP A 62 -2.62 -12.00 -13.13
CA ASP A 62 -3.99 -11.56 -13.23
C ASP A 62 -4.70 -11.69 -11.88
N PRO A 63 -5.61 -10.77 -11.54
CA PRO A 63 -6.41 -10.90 -10.33
C PRO A 63 -7.20 -12.22 -10.35
N THR A 64 -7.34 -12.85 -9.19
CA THR A 64 -8.20 -14.02 -9.07
C THR A 64 -9.67 -13.60 -9.17
N PRO A 65 -10.44 -14.11 -10.13
CA PRO A 65 -11.84 -13.74 -10.29
C PRO A 65 -12.66 -14.02 -9.03
N VAL A 66 -13.63 -13.16 -8.75
CA VAL A 66 -14.58 -13.31 -7.65
C VAL A 66 -15.97 -13.67 -8.16
N ARG A 67 -16.81 -14.30 -7.32
CA ARG A 67 -18.05 -14.94 -7.77
C ARG A 67 -19.11 -13.97 -8.30
N ALA A 68 -19.34 -12.86 -7.58
CA ALA A 68 -20.42 -11.93 -7.87
C ALA A 68 -20.04 -10.52 -7.43
N PRO A 69 -19.17 -9.83 -8.20
CA PRO A 69 -18.73 -8.51 -7.85
C PRO A 69 -19.88 -7.52 -7.88
N ARG A 70 -20.02 -6.72 -6.82
CA ARG A 70 -21.05 -5.70 -6.70
C ARG A 70 -20.48 -4.43 -6.10
N LEU A 71 -20.59 -3.32 -6.81
CA LEU A 71 -20.19 -2.00 -6.32
C LEU A 71 -21.07 -1.59 -5.13
N LEU A 72 -20.44 -1.33 -3.99
CA LEU A 72 -21.09 -0.88 -2.75
C LEU A 72 -20.92 0.62 -2.52
N ALA A 73 -19.75 1.17 -2.86
CA ALA A 73 -19.45 2.58 -2.70
C ALA A 73 -18.54 3.09 -3.83
N TRP A 74 -18.66 4.38 -4.09
CA TRP A 74 -17.90 5.13 -5.08
C TRP A 74 -17.56 6.51 -4.53
N ALA A 75 -16.28 6.89 -4.57
CA ALA A 75 -15.84 8.23 -4.20
C ALA A 75 -15.85 9.14 -5.43
N GLN A 76 -16.92 9.92 -5.57
CA GLN A 76 -17.12 10.81 -6.71
C GLN A 76 -15.92 11.75 -6.96
N PRO A 77 -15.30 12.40 -5.93
CA PRO A 77 -14.15 13.27 -6.15
C PRO A 77 -12.91 12.53 -6.69
N VAL A 78 -12.76 11.22 -6.38
CA VAL A 78 -11.66 10.41 -6.92
C VAL A 78 -11.95 10.01 -8.35
N GLY A 79 -13.21 9.68 -8.68
CA GLY A 79 -13.63 9.46 -10.06
C GLY A 79 -13.37 10.69 -10.94
N GLU A 80 -13.73 11.87 -10.46
CA GLU A 80 -13.49 13.15 -11.17
C GLU A 80 -11.99 13.42 -11.37
N LEU A 81 -11.16 13.15 -10.35
CA LEU A 81 -9.69 13.27 -10.45
C LEU A 81 -9.11 12.38 -11.55
N LEU A 82 -9.69 11.21 -11.77
CA LEU A 82 -9.26 10.25 -12.78
C LEU A 82 -9.99 10.41 -14.14
N GLY A 83 -10.97 11.31 -14.21
CA GLY A 83 -11.83 11.46 -15.40
C GLY A 83 -12.76 10.27 -15.61
N ILE A 84 -13.09 9.50 -14.56
CA ILE A 84 -13.92 8.29 -14.60
C ILE A 84 -15.28 8.60 -13.98
N SER A 85 -16.36 8.36 -14.72
CA SER A 85 -17.72 8.55 -14.23
C SER A 85 -18.15 7.42 -13.28
N ARG A 86 -19.05 7.75 -12.35
CA ARG A 86 -19.66 6.73 -11.50
C ARG A 86 -20.44 5.73 -12.36
N PRO A 87 -20.23 4.42 -12.16
CA PRO A 87 -21.01 3.40 -12.85
C PRO A 87 -22.50 3.49 -12.55
N GLU A 88 -23.35 3.33 -13.56
CA GLU A 88 -24.81 3.38 -13.42
C GLU A 88 -25.34 2.12 -12.72
N SER A 89 -24.78 0.96 -13.05
CA SER A 89 -25.18 -0.32 -12.46
C SER A 89 -24.23 -0.78 -11.35
N PRO A 90 -24.73 -1.17 -10.18
CA PRO A 90 -23.88 -1.72 -9.13
C PRO A 90 -23.35 -3.14 -9.42
N ALA A 91 -23.94 -3.86 -10.39
CA ALA A 91 -23.60 -5.24 -10.78
C ALA A 91 -23.42 -5.34 -12.30
N GLY A 92 -22.71 -4.38 -12.89
CA GLY A 92 -22.45 -4.30 -14.32
C GLY A 92 -20.95 -4.49 -14.64
N PRO A 93 -20.54 -4.21 -15.89
CA PRO A 93 -19.17 -4.35 -16.37
C PRO A 93 -18.14 -3.63 -15.50
N ALA A 94 -18.50 -2.49 -14.92
CA ALA A 94 -17.62 -1.75 -14.02
C ALA A 94 -17.29 -2.54 -12.75
N ALA A 95 -18.27 -3.25 -12.18
CA ALA A 95 -18.04 -4.10 -11.01
C ALA A 95 -17.13 -5.29 -11.36
N GLU A 96 -17.22 -5.83 -12.57
CA GLU A 96 -16.33 -6.91 -13.05
C GLU A 96 -14.87 -6.41 -13.16
N VAL A 97 -14.66 -5.20 -13.71
CA VAL A 97 -13.32 -4.61 -13.81
C VAL A 97 -12.76 -4.25 -12.42
N LEU A 98 -13.53 -3.55 -11.60
CA LEU A 98 -13.13 -3.11 -10.27
C LEU A 98 -13.00 -4.28 -9.27
N GLY A 99 -13.68 -5.38 -9.54
CA GLY A 99 -13.57 -6.65 -8.81
C GLY A 99 -12.40 -7.53 -9.26
N GLY A 100 -11.73 -7.15 -10.36
CA GLY A 100 -10.60 -7.91 -10.90
C GLY A 100 -10.98 -9.08 -11.80
N ASN A 101 -12.27 -9.25 -12.17
CA ASN A 101 -12.74 -10.31 -13.05
C ASN A 101 -12.46 -10.01 -14.52
N CYS A 102 -12.29 -8.74 -14.87
CA CYS A 102 -12.02 -8.29 -16.23
C CYS A 102 -10.80 -7.37 -16.24
N VAL A 103 -9.82 -7.70 -17.07
CA VAL A 103 -8.64 -6.87 -17.33
C VAL A 103 -8.86 -6.12 -18.63
N LEU A 104 -8.87 -4.78 -18.59
CA LEU A 104 -9.07 -3.95 -19.78
C LEU A 104 -7.85 -3.96 -20.69
N PRO A 105 -8.02 -3.72 -22.00
CA PRO A 105 -6.90 -3.56 -22.92
C PRO A 105 -5.91 -2.49 -22.42
N GLY A 106 -4.62 -2.82 -22.40
CA GLY A 106 -3.57 -1.92 -21.92
C GLY A 106 -3.26 -2.03 -20.44
N MET A 107 -4.12 -2.61 -19.60
CA MET A 107 -3.77 -2.93 -18.21
C MET A 107 -2.68 -4.00 -18.15
N GLN A 108 -1.75 -3.84 -17.21
CA GLN A 108 -0.73 -4.83 -16.90
C GLN A 108 -0.73 -5.11 -15.38
N PRO A 109 -1.65 -5.95 -14.89
CA PRO A 109 -1.75 -6.26 -13.48
C PRO A 109 -0.47 -6.92 -12.95
N TYR A 110 -0.12 -6.60 -11.72
CA TYR A 110 1.04 -7.19 -11.06
C TYR A 110 0.89 -7.19 -9.53
N ALA A 111 1.57 -8.11 -8.89
CA ALA A 111 1.80 -8.10 -7.46
C ALA A 111 3.19 -7.53 -7.18
N ALA A 112 3.27 -6.44 -6.42
CA ALA A 112 4.54 -5.87 -5.98
C ALA A 112 5.22 -6.79 -4.96
N ARG A 113 6.53 -6.95 -5.08
CA ARG A 113 7.35 -7.68 -4.11
C ARG A 113 7.82 -6.73 -3.03
N TYR A 114 7.50 -7.03 -1.79
CA TYR A 114 7.98 -6.30 -0.63
C TYR A 114 8.20 -7.24 0.55
N GLY A 115 8.93 -6.79 1.52
CA GLY A 115 9.12 -7.42 2.82
C GLY A 115 8.97 -6.36 3.89
N GLY A 116 9.25 -6.69 5.14
CA GLY A 116 9.17 -5.66 6.16
C GLY A 116 9.51 -6.17 7.55
N HIS A 117 9.72 -5.19 8.44
CA HIS A 117 9.79 -5.41 9.86
C HIS A 117 8.41 -5.24 10.47
N GLN A 118 7.86 -6.31 11.01
CA GLN A 118 6.58 -6.34 11.71
C GLN A 118 6.82 -6.44 13.21
N PHE A 119 6.23 -5.55 14.00
CA PHE A 119 6.48 -5.43 15.44
C PHE A 119 7.98 -5.38 15.82
N GLY A 120 8.79 -4.79 14.94
CA GLY A 120 10.25 -4.66 15.14
C GLY A 120 11.08 -5.85 14.67
N HIS A 121 10.47 -6.92 14.17
CA HIS A 121 11.15 -8.13 13.69
C HIS A 121 11.04 -8.27 12.18
N TRP A 122 12.12 -8.71 11.54
CA TRP A 122 12.11 -8.98 10.10
C TRP A 122 11.20 -10.17 9.77
N ALA A 123 10.14 -9.92 9.00
CA ALA A 123 9.16 -10.93 8.63
C ALA A 123 9.43 -11.60 7.27
N GLY A 124 10.45 -11.14 6.54
CA GLY A 124 10.77 -11.63 5.20
C GLY A 124 9.85 -11.08 4.11
N GLN A 125 9.67 -11.85 3.02
CA GLN A 125 8.74 -11.49 1.95
C GLN A 125 7.31 -11.61 2.44
N LEU A 126 6.54 -10.57 2.18
CA LEU A 126 5.13 -10.45 2.53
C LEU A 126 4.26 -10.55 1.29
N GLY A 127 2.97 -10.73 1.50
CA GLY A 127 1.94 -10.73 0.47
C GLY A 127 0.58 -10.47 1.09
N ASP A 128 -0.33 -9.91 0.32
CA ASP A 128 -1.66 -9.57 0.79
C ASP A 128 -2.58 -10.79 0.78
N GLY A 129 -3.39 -10.90 1.84
CA GLY A 129 -4.46 -11.87 1.92
C GLY A 129 -5.78 -11.31 1.40
N ARG A 130 -6.84 -12.15 1.40
CA ARG A 130 -8.20 -11.72 1.06
C ARG A 130 -8.71 -10.74 2.12
N ALA A 131 -9.30 -9.64 1.67
CA ALA A 131 -9.90 -8.64 2.55
C ALA A 131 -11.37 -8.96 2.85
N VAL A 132 -11.82 -8.64 4.08
CA VAL A 132 -13.22 -8.75 4.50
C VAL A 132 -13.90 -7.39 4.43
N LEU A 133 -15.23 -7.39 4.22
CA LEU A 133 -16.01 -6.17 3.99
C LEU A 133 -15.83 -5.13 5.10
N ARG A 134 -15.83 -5.56 6.36
CA ARG A 134 -15.66 -4.65 7.50
C ARG A 134 -14.36 -3.86 7.44
N SER A 135 -13.24 -4.53 7.19
CA SER A 135 -11.93 -3.87 7.04
C SER A 135 -11.90 -2.98 5.80
N SER A 136 -12.48 -3.43 4.69
CA SER A 136 -12.53 -2.69 3.44
C SER A 136 -13.38 -1.43 3.53
N VAL A 137 -14.51 -1.47 4.26
CA VAL A 137 -15.33 -0.28 4.55
C VAL A 137 -14.52 0.73 5.38
N ARG A 138 -13.82 0.26 6.42
CA ARG A 138 -12.98 1.12 7.26
C ARG A 138 -11.88 1.78 6.43
N GLU A 139 -11.20 1.03 5.58
CA GLU A 139 -10.15 1.54 4.70
C GLU A 139 -10.69 2.56 3.70
N PHE A 140 -11.81 2.27 3.03
CA PHE A 140 -12.47 3.18 2.10
C PHE A 140 -12.85 4.50 2.77
N LEU A 141 -13.53 4.45 3.91
CA LEU A 141 -14.01 5.66 4.61
C LEU A 141 -12.85 6.45 5.21
N CYS A 142 -11.87 5.78 5.82
CA CYS A 142 -10.78 6.46 6.51
C CYS A 142 -9.87 7.20 5.53
N SER A 143 -9.52 6.59 4.40
CA SER A 143 -8.65 7.25 3.41
C SER A 143 -9.27 8.54 2.88
N GLU A 144 -10.58 8.56 2.61
CA GLU A 144 -11.28 9.76 2.18
C GLU A 144 -11.41 10.78 3.34
N ALA A 145 -11.74 10.34 4.55
CA ALA A 145 -11.78 11.22 5.72
C ALA A 145 -10.44 11.91 5.98
N MET A 146 -9.33 11.17 5.90
CA MET A 146 -7.98 11.71 6.09
C MET A 146 -7.63 12.75 5.03
N ASN A 147 -8.03 12.52 3.77
CA ASN A 147 -7.84 13.52 2.71
C ASN A 147 -8.58 14.83 3.04
N TYR A 148 -9.84 14.76 3.50
CA TYR A 148 -10.61 15.95 3.88
C TYR A 148 -10.11 16.61 5.17
N LEU A 149 -9.41 15.89 6.04
CA LEU A 149 -8.69 16.44 7.19
C LEU A 149 -7.34 17.08 6.81
N GLY A 150 -6.97 17.08 5.53
CA GLY A 150 -5.70 17.62 5.03
C GLY A 150 -4.49 16.77 5.41
N VAL A 151 -4.69 15.47 5.66
CA VAL A 151 -3.61 14.52 5.94
C VAL A 151 -3.17 13.86 4.63
N PRO A 152 -1.87 13.85 4.28
CA PRO A 152 -1.37 13.14 3.11
C PRO A 152 -1.75 11.65 3.16
N THR A 153 -2.47 11.19 2.15
CA THR A 153 -3.01 9.83 2.12
C THR A 153 -3.22 9.33 0.71
N THR A 154 -3.23 8.00 0.54
CA THR A 154 -3.80 7.38 -0.65
C THR A 154 -5.32 7.55 -0.63
N ARG A 155 -5.94 7.60 -1.82
CA ARG A 155 -7.41 7.77 -1.99
C ARG A 155 -8.08 6.43 -2.23
N ALA A 156 -9.38 6.35 -2.06
CA ALA A 156 -10.17 5.17 -2.41
C ALA A 156 -11.20 5.53 -3.49
N LEU A 157 -11.18 4.85 -4.64
CA LEU A 157 -12.12 5.07 -5.73
C LEU A 157 -13.43 4.30 -5.50
N SER A 158 -13.30 3.00 -5.21
CA SER A 158 -14.47 2.12 -5.11
C SER A 158 -14.33 1.07 -4.03
N LEU A 159 -15.47 0.59 -3.56
CA LEU A 159 -15.62 -0.59 -2.70
C LEU A 159 -16.53 -1.58 -3.40
N VAL A 160 -16.07 -2.80 -3.62
CA VAL A 160 -16.77 -3.87 -4.32
C VAL A 160 -16.90 -5.08 -3.39
N ALA A 161 -18.14 -5.58 -3.19
CA ALA A 161 -18.35 -6.90 -2.56
C ALA A 161 -18.00 -8.01 -3.54
N THR A 162 -17.39 -9.10 -3.07
CA THR A 162 -16.96 -10.22 -3.92
C THR A 162 -18.04 -11.28 -4.19
N GLY A 163 -19.11 -11.29 -3.36
CA GLY A 163 -20.10 -12.36 -3.35
C GLY A 163 -19.60 -13.67 -2.73
N GLU A 164 -18.45 -13.63 -2.07
CA GLU A 164 -17.82 -14.78 -1.40
C GLU A 164 -17.65 -14.51 0.08
N SER A 165 -17.58 -15.57 0.87
CA SER A 165 -17.20 -15.49 2.28
C SER A 165 -15.72 -15.78 2.46
N VAL A 166 -15.09 -15.00 3.34
CA VAL A 166 -13.71 -15.16 3.79
C VAL A 166 -13.72 -15.56 5.26
N VAL A 167 -13.13 -16.69 5.59
CA VAL A 167 -12.99 -17.12 6.99
C VAL A 167 -11.74 -16.44 7.56
N ARG A 168 -11.90 -15.68 8.63
CA ARG A 168 -10.80 -14.96 9.27
C ARG A 168 -11.00 -14.87 10.77
N ASP A 169 -9.92 -15.13 11.51
CA ASP A 169 -9.81 -14.82 12.92
C ASP A 169 -9.29 -13.38 13.06
N MET A 170 -10.22 -12.43 13.23
CA MET A 170 -9.91 -11.01 13.25
C MET A 170 -9.17 -10.54 14.51
N PHE A 171 -9.37 -11.26 15.61
CA PHE A 171 -8.80 -10.89 16.91
C PHE A 171 -7.66 -11.81 17.33
N TYR A 172 -7.34 -12.81 16.51
CA TYR A 172 -6.34 -13.83 16.81
C TYR A 172 -6.60 -14.54 18.15
N ASP A 173 -7.90 -14.74 18.46
CA ASP A 173 -8.37 -15.35 19.71
C ASP A 173 -8.80 -16.81 19.53
N GLY A 174 -8.58 -17.40 18.35
CA GLY A 174 -8.93 -18.76 18.01
C GLY A 174 -10.39 -18.94 17.58
N ASN A 175 -11.11 -17.84 17.30
CA ASN A 175 -12.53 -17.86 16.94
C ASN A 175 -12.76 -17.32 15.49
N PRO A 176 -12.38 -18.06 14.44
CA PRO A 176 -12.54 -17.62 13.06
C PRO A 176 -14.01 -17.48 12.67
N GLN A 177 -14.35 -16.35 12.07
CA GLN A 177 -15.70 -16.04 11.57
C GLN A 177 -15.70 -15.95 10.04
N ALA A 178 -16.81 -16.40 9.42
CA ALA A 178 -17.04 -16.20 8.00
C ALA A 178 -17.63 -14.80 7.77
N GLU A 179 -16.90 -13.96 7.09
CA GLU A 179 -17.32 -12.58 6.74
C GLU A 179 -17.38 -12.41 5.21
N MET A 180 -18.21 -11.50 4.74
CA MET A 180 -18.26 -11.16 3.31
C MET A 180 -16.91 -10.61 2.86
N GLY A 181 -16.40 -11.11 1.73
CA GLY A 181 -15.21 -10.58 1.08
C GLY A 181 -15.49 -9.27 0.35
N ALA A 182 -14.50 -8.39 0.30
CA ALA A 182 -14.59 -7.14 -0.45
C ALA A 182 -13.22 -6.71 -1.00
N ILE A 183 -13.27 -5.82 -2.00
CA ILE A 183 -12.12 -5.23 -2.66
C ILE A 183 -12.26 -3.71 -2.61
N VAL A 184 -11.18 -3.02 -2.23
CA VAL A 184 -11.08 -1.55 -2.32
C VAL A 184 -10.13 -1.20 -3.46
N CYS A 185 -10.60 -0.42 -4.42
CA CYS A 185 -9.73 0.18 -5.42
C CYS A 185 -9.08 1.43 -4.82
N ARG A 186 -7.77 1.34 -4.52
CA ARG A 186 -6.98 2.44 -3.99
C ARG A 186 -6.28 3.18 -5.12
N VAL A 187 -6.13 4.50 -4.94
CA VAL A 187 -5.51 5.41 -5.91
C VAL A 187 -4.42 6.22 -5.25
N ALA A 188 -3.22 6.19 -5.83
CA ALA A 188 -2.08 6.99 -5.39
C ALA A 188 -1.10 7.18 -6.56
N PRO A 189 -0.21 8.20 -6.50
CA PRO A 189 0.88 8.33 -7.47
C PRO A 189 1.82 7.11 -7.46
N SER A 190 1.99 6.46 -6.30
CA SER A 190 2.74 5.21 -6.15
C SER A 190 2.34 4.48 -4.87
N PHE A 191 2.42 3.14 -4.91
CA PHE A 191 2.31 2.26 -3.75
C PHE A 191 3.66 1.68 -3.30
N VAL A 192 4.76 2.23 -3.80
CA VAL A 192 6.10 1.85 -3.33
C VAL A 192 6.25 2.24 -1.86
N ARG A 193 6.67 1.27 -1.06
CA ARG A 193 6.81 1.36 0.39
C ARG A 193 8.25 1.05 0.81
N PHE A 194 8.61 1.33 2.05
CA PHE A 194 9.97 1.04 2.56
C PHE A 194 10.33 -0.43 2.36
N GLY A 195 9.37 -1.32 2.56
CA GLY A 195 9.54 -2.76 2.41
C GLY A 195 9.94 -3.24 1.01
N ASN A 196 9.68 -2.47 -0.05
CA ASN A 196 10.18 -2.79 -1.39
C ASN A 196 11.71 -2.69 -1.47
N PHE A 197 12.32 -1.74 -0.75
CA PHE A 197 13.77 -1.58 -0.68
C PHE A 197 14.40 -2.57 0.30
N GLU A 198 13.75 -2.78 1.46
CA GLU A 198 14.26 -3.69 2.48
C GLU A 198 14.40 -5.13 1.97
N ILE A 199 13.42 -5.64 1.20
CA ILE A 199 13.48 -7.02 0.67
C ILE A 199 14.65 -7.21 -0.30
N LEU A 200 14.92 -6.20 -1.15
CA LEU A 200 16.03 -6.23 -2.11
C LEU A 200 17.37 -6.16 -1.38
N ALA A 201 17.50 -5.27 -0.41
CA ALA A 201 18.71 -5.14 0.41
C ALA A 201 18.98 -6.39 1.25
N ALA A 202 17.96 -6.94 1.92
CA ALA A 202 18.07 -8.16 2.74
C ALA A 202 18.55 -9.37 1.93
N HIS A 203 18.30 -9.38 0.63
CA HIS A 203 18.75 -10.44 -0.26
C HIS A 203 20.00 -10.06 -1.07
N SER A 204 20.62 -8.90 -0.80
CA SER A 204 21.79 -8.39 -1.52
C SER A 204 21.55 -8.22 -3.02
N GLU A 205 20.32 -7.93 -3.45
CA GLU A 205 19.92 -7.75 -4.85
C GLU A 205 20.16 -6.29 -5.29
N LEU A 206 21.43 -5.86 -5.27
CA LEU A 206 21.84 -4.46 -5.41
C LEU A 206 21.44 -3.83 -6.76
N ASP A 207 21.47 -4.58 -7.86
CA ASP A 207 21.06 -4.07 -9.17
C ASP A 207 19.55 -3.76 -9.19
N ALA A 208 18.73 -4.63 -8.63
CA ALA A 208 17.29 -4.40 -8.53
C ALA A 208 16.98 -3.24 -7.56
N LEU A 209 17.70 -3.15 -6.45
CA LEU A 209 17.59 -2.05 -5.49
C LEU A 209 17.91 -0.71 -6.15
N LYS A 210 19.01 -0.64 -6.91
CA LYS A 210 19.41 0.56 -7.65
C LYS A 210 18.34 0.94 -8.69
N ARG A 211 17.88 -0.01 -9.49
CA ARG A 211 16.85 0.23 -10.52
C ARG A 211 15.55 0.75 -9.89
N LEU A 212 15.13 0.21 -8.74
CA LEU A 212 13.95 0.68 -8.04
C LEU A 212 14.15 2.11 -7.53
N ALA A 213 15.31 2.43 -6.94
CA ALA A 213 15.62 3.77 -6.46
C ALA A 213 15.64 4.78 -7.63
N ASP A 214 16.32 4.45 -8.74
CA ASP A 214 16.40 5.28 -9.95
C ASP A 214 15.00 5.55 -10.52
N TYR A 215 14.16 4.53 -10.59
CA TYR A 215 12.77 4.65 -11.04
C TYR A 215 11.98 5.60 -10.14
N VAL A 216 12.01 5.39 -8.82
CA VAL A 216 11.25 6.21 -7.88
C VAL A 216 11.70 7.67 -7.92
N ILE A 217 13.00 7.93 -7.98
CA ILE A 217 13.54 9.29 -8.09
C ILE A 217 13.07 9.93 -9.40
N SER A 218 13.23 9.24 -10.52
CA SER A 218 12.89 9.80 -11.84
C SER A 218 11.38 10.06 -12.00
N GLN A 219 10.52 9.25 -11.40
CA GLN A 219 9.07 9.37 -11.54
C GLN A 219 8.43 10.29 -10.49
N HIS A 220 8.95 10.32 -9.27
CA HIS A 220 8.27 10.95 -8.14
C HIS A 220 9.08 12.05 -7.44
N PHE A 221 10.34 12.23 -7.81
CA PHE A 221 11.25 13.24 -7.27
C PHE A 221 12.15 13.83 -8.38
N PRO A 222 11.60 14.15 -9.58
CA PRO A 222 12.41 14.59 -10.71
C PRO A 222 13.20 15.88 -10.42
N GLU A 223 12.73 16.68 -9.48
CA GLU A 223 13.37 17.92 -9.02
C GLU A 223 14.73 17.70 -8.37
N LEU A 224 15.02 16.48 -7.90
CA LEU A 224 16.31 16.16 -7.29
C LEU A 224 17.42 15.96 -8.34
N GLY A 225 17.06 15.67 -9.60
CA GLY A 225 17.98 15.45 -10.70
C GLY A 225 18.29 13.98 -10.96
N ALA A 226 19.31 13.73 -11.80
CA ALA A 226 19.66 12.37 -12.22
C ALA A 226 20.26 11.53 -11.06
N PRO A 227 19.88 10.25 -10.91
CA PRO A 227 20.35 9.37 -9.85
C PRO A 227 21.88 9.28 -9.75
N SER A 228 22.40 9.50 -8.54
CA SER A 228 23.82 9.38 -8.16
C SER A 228 23.91 9.20 -6.64
N PRO A 229 25.06 8.82 -6.08
CA PRO A 229 25.21 8.68 -4.62
C PRO A 229 24.73 9.90 -3.84
N SER A 230 25.06 11.11 -4.28
CA SER A 230 24.61 12.36 -3.63
C SER A 230 23.10 12.60 -3.81
N ILE A 231 22.50 12.18 -4.91
CA ILE A 231 21.07 12.29 -5.13
C ILE A 231 20.31 11.24 -4.28
N TYR A 232 20.82 10.01 -4.11
CA TYR A 232 20.22 9.05 -3.18
C TYR A 232 20.20 9.59 -1.74
N ALA A 233 21.27 10.28 -1.30
CA ALA A 233 21.30 10.91 0.02
C ALA A 233 20.24 12.01 0.16
N ARG A 234 20.16 12.93 -0.82
CA ARG A 234 19.14 14.00 -0.83
C ARG A 234 17.71 13.45 -0.93
N TRP A 235 17.52 12.38 -1.68
CA TRP A 235 16.25 11.70 -1.77
C TRP A 235 15.84 11.07 -0.44
N PHE A 236 16.76 10.41 0.26
CA PHE A 236 16.51 9.90 1.61
C PHE A 236 16.14 11.03 2.57
N GLU A 237 16.83 12.16 2.52
CA GLU A 237 16.48 13.35 3.32
C GLU A 237 15.07 13.84 3.03
N GLU A 238 14.66 13.88 1.75
CA GLU A 238 13.29 14.29 1.37
C GLU A 238 12.23 13.30 1.86
N ILE A 239 12.50 11.98 1.82
CA ILE A 239 11.63 10.97 2.42
C ILE A 239 11.48 11.22 3.93
N CYS A 240 12.59 11.51 4.62
CA CYS A 240 12.59 11.84 6.05
C CYS A 240 11.74 13.07 6.33
N ARG A 241 11.85 14.13 5.52
CA ARG A 241 11.05 15.36 5.64
C ARG A 241 9.56 15.06 5.44
N ARG A 242 9.18 14.38 4.36
CA ARG A 242 7.77 14.01 4.09
C ARG A 242 7.19 13.15 5.20
N THR A 243 7.96 12.20 5.70
CA THR A 243 7.52 11.34 6.80
C THR A 243 7.34 12.13 8.09
N GLY A 244 8.24 13.07 8.43
CA GLY A 244 8.11 13.95 9.59
C GLY A 244 6.83 14.80 9.55
N THR A 245 6.54 15.38 8.39
CA THR A 245 5.30 16.13 8.16
C THR A 245 4.06 15.24 8.29
N LEU A 246 4.09 14.02 7.71
CA LEU A 246 2.98 13.07 7.81
C LEU A 246 2.67 12.71 9.26
N ILE A 247 3.70 12.40 10.06
CA ILE A 247 3.50 12.03 11.47
C ILE A 247 2.96 13.21 12.28
N ALA A 248 3.41 14.44 12.02
CA ALA A 248 2.84 15.63 12.64
C ALA A 248 1.34 15.78 12.31
N HIS A 249 0.93 15.50 11.06
CA HIS A 249 -0.48 15.48 10.69
C HIS A 249 -1.27 14.40 11.44
N TRP A 250 -0.75 13.16 11.59
CA TRP A 250 -1.44 12.12 12.36
C TRP A 250 -1.64 12.55 13.82
N MET A 251 -0.58 13.11 14.43
CA MET A 251 -0.67 13.61 15.80
C MET A 251 -1.69 14.76 15.92
N ARG A 252 -1.71 15.69 14.95
CA ARG A 252 -2.63 16.83 14.93
C ARG A 252 -4.10 16.42 14.97
N VAL A 253 -4.47 15.37 14.25
CA VAL A 253 -5.87 14.90 14.16
C VAL A 253 -6.19 13.81 15.18
N GLY A 254 -5.24 13.40 16.03
CA GLY A 254 -5.42 12.32 17.00
C GLY A 254 -5.52 10.93 16.35
N PHE A 255 -5.00 10.77 15.13
CA PHE A 255 -5.02 9.49 14.42
C PHE A 255 -3.91 8.56 14.93
N VAL A 256 -4.27 7.30 15.16
CA VAL A 256 -3.34 6.23 15.50
C VAL A 256 -3.41 5.16 14.43
N HIS A 257 -2.30 4.96 13.71
CA HIS A 257 -2.22 3.98 12.64
C HIS A 257 -2.38 2.54 13.16
N GLY A 258 -1.80 2.26 14.30
CA GLY A 258 -1.92 0.99 15.02
C GLY A 258 -1.07 -0.15 14.47
N VAL A 259 -0.50 -0.04 13.25
CA VAL A 259 0.43 -1.02 12.66
C VAL A 259 1.46 -0.30 11.80
N MET A 260 2.40 0.40 12.43
CA MET A 260 3.48 1.11 11.76
C MET A 260 4.67 0.19 11.46
N ASN A 261 4.40 -0.89 10.75
CA ASN A 261 5.44 -1.74 10.17
C ASN A 261 6.16 -1.01 9.03
N THR A 262 7.36 -1.42 8.64
CA THR A 262 8.07 -0.81 7.51
C THR A 262 7.38 -1.06 6.17
N ASP A 263 6.62 -2.15 6.06
CA ASP A 263 5.76 -2.45 4.92
C ASP A 263 4.50 -1.58 4.84
N ASN A 264 4.19 -0.81 5.90
CA ASN A 264 3.09 0.14 5.96
C ASN A 264 3.56 1.61 5.89
N MET A 265 4.78 1.85 5.43
CA MET A 265 5.35 3.20 5.27
C MET A 265 5.56 3.52 3.79
N SER A 266 4.84 4.52 3.29
CA SER A 266 4.96 4.98 1.90
C SER A 266 6.26 5.74 1.66
N ILE A 267 6.91 5.48 0.52
CA ILE A 267 8.09 6.23 0.08
C ILE A 267 7.76 7.71 -0.26
N LEU A 268 6.49 8.02 -0.47
CA LEU A 268 6.00 9.36 -0.80
C LEU A 268 5.52 10.15 0.43
N GLY A 269 5.55 9.56 1.64
CA GLY A 269 4.99 10.19 2.84
C GLY A 269 3.46 10.24 2.82
N LEU A 270 2.81 9.22 2.28
CA LEU A 270 1.35 9.07 2.29
C LEU A 270 0.93 8.05 3.34
N THR A 271 -0.23 8.27 3.97
CA THR A 271 -0.87 7.24 4.81
C THR A 271 -1.36 6.11 3.91
N ILE A 272 -0.93 4.88 4.21
CA ILE A 272 -1.33 3.65 3.51
C ILE A 272 -1.76 2.59 4.52
N ASP A 273 -2.50 1.58 4.04
CA ASP A 273 -2.83 0.35 4.78
C ASP A 273 -3.57 0.61 6.11
N TYR A 274 -4.81 1.09 6.00
CA TYR A 274 -5.68 1.39 7.13
C TYR A 274 -6.23 0.10 7.78
N GLY A 275 -5.39 -0.57 8.58
CA GLY A 275 -5.74 -1.79 9.31
C GLY A 275 -6.48 -1.50 10.63
N PRO A 276 -5.85 -1.78 11.80
CA PRO A 276 -6.44 -1.56 13.12
C PRO A 276 -6.28 -0.10 13.60
N TYR A 277 -6.49 0.87 12.72
CA TYR A 277 -6.39 2.29 13.07
C TYR A 277 -7.54 2.75 13.98
N GLY A 278 -7.37 3.94 14.58
CA GLY A 278 -8.42 4.64 15.30
C GLY A 278 -8.05 6.10 15.58
N TRP A 279 -8.96 6.83 16.21
CA TRP A 279 -8.75 8.19 16.69
C TRP A 279 -8.90 8.24 18.20
N LEU A 280 -8.12 9.10 18.84
CA LEU A 280 -8.29 9.39 20.26
C LEU A 280 -9.66 10.00 20.53
N GLU A 281 -10.38 9.49 21.53
CA GLU A 281 -11.54 10.17 22.10
C GLU A 281 -11.10 11.08 23.26
N GLY A 282 -10.31 10.54 24.19
CA GLY A 282 -9.60 11.30 25.22
C GLY A 282 -8.12 11.33 24.91
N PHE A 283 -7.40 12.36 25.38
CA PHE A 283 -5.96 12.47 25.16
C PHE A 283 -5.21 11.45 26.03
N ASP A 284 -4.78 10.37 25.40
CA ASP A 284 -4.00 9.30 26.02
C ASP A 284 -2.82 8.90 25.13
N LEU A 285 -1.61 9.21 25.56
CA LEU A 285 -0.38 8.88 24.83
C LEU A 285 -0.14 7.38 24.67
N GLN A 286 -0.70 6.56 25.58
CA GLN A 286 -0.51 5.11 25.60
C GLN A 286 -1.64 4.35 24.88
N TRP A 287 -2.61 5.05 24.34
CA TRP A 287 -3.73 4.41 23.64
C TRP A 287 -3.29 3.78 22.31
N THR A 288 -3.71 2.55 22.09
CA THR A 288 -3.55 1.83 20.81
C THR A 288 -4.87 1.17 20.40
N PRO A 289 -5.28 1.31 19.12
CA PRO A 289 -6.48 0.63 18.61
C PRO A 289 -6.23 -0.85 18.27
N ASN A 290 -4.97 -1.28 18.26
CA ASN A 290 -4.58 -2.62 17.85
C ASN A 290 -4.59 -3.58 19.05
N THR A 291 -5.52 -4.54 19.06
CA THR A 291 -5.65 -5.52 20.13
C THR A 291 -4.45 -6.45 20.25
N THR A 292 -3.77 -6.75 19.13
CA THR A 292 -2.53 -7.56 19.14
C THR A 292 -1.33 -6.80 19.69
N ASP A 293 -1.40 -5.47 19.76
CA ASP A 293 -0.39 -4.58 20.34
C ASP A 293 -0.74 -4.12 21.77
N ALA A 294 -1.84 -4.60 22.34
CA ALA A 294 -2.38 -4.12 23.62
C ALA A 294 -1.41 -4.25 24.79
N GLN A 295 -0.56 -5.27 24.80
CA GLN A 295 0.45 -5.48 25.85
C GLN A 295 1.73 -4.67 25.60
N GLY A 296 2.25 -4.71 24.36
CA GLY A 296 3.50 -4.05 23.98
C GLY A 296 3.35 -2.55 23.75
N ARG A 297 2.18 -2.11 23.33
CA ARG A 297 1.84 -0.73 22.97
C ARG A 297 2.88 -0.05 22.08
N ARG A 298 3.53 -0.84 21.26
CA ARG A 298 4.56 -0.36 20.32
C ARG A 298 4.02 0.75 19.42
N TYR A 299 2.80 0.56 18.93
CA TYR A 299 2.14 1.46 17.99
C TYR A 299 1.08 2.35 18.64
N CYS A 300 1.24 2.67 19.96
CA CYS A 300 0.37 3.63 20.62
C CYS A 300 0.60 5.05 20.08
N TYR A 301 -0.34 5.94 20.35
CA TYR A 301 -0.34 7.32 19.85
C TYR A 301 0.99 8.05 20.13
N GLY A 302 1.48 8.02 21.36
CA GLY A 302 2.69 8.75 21.76
C GLY A 302 3.97 8.21 21.14
N ASN A 303 3.99 6.94 20.71
CA ASN A 303 5.18 6.30 20.14
C ASN A 303 5.29 6.50 18.61
N GLN A 304 4.27 7.03 17.94
CA GLN A 304 4.28 7.14 16.47
C GLN A 304 5.51 7.88 15.92
N PRO A 305 6.00 8.99 16.50
CA PRO A 305 7.21 9.64 16.00
C PRO A 305 8.47 8.77 16.15
N GLU A 306 8.63 8.09 17.28
CA GLU A 306 9.78 7.21 17.53
C GLU A 306 9.78 6.01 16.59
N ILE A 307 8.60 5.39 16.37
CA ILE A 307 8.47 4.27 15.45
C ILE A 307 8.72 4.68 13.99
N ALA A 308 8.27 5.86 13.59
CA ALA A 308 8.58 6.40 12.26
C ALA A 308 10.09 6.62 12.06
N HIS A 309 10.76 7.18 13.05
CA HIS A 309 12.22 7.33 13.05
C HIS A 309 12.92 5.97 12.95
N TRP A 310 12.45 4.98 13.71
CA TRP A 310 12.98 3.62 13.64
C TRP A 310 12.79 3.01 12.25
N ASN A 311 11.61 3.18 11.63
CA ASN A 311 11.32 2.71 10.26
C ASN A 311 12.24 3.38 9.23
N LEU A 312 12.47 4.69 9.36
CA LEU A 312 13.43 5.41 8.52
C LEU A 312 14.86 4.89 8.69
N THR A 313 15.24 4.47 9.90
CA THR A 313 16.54 3.83 10.14
C THR A 313 16.65 2.49 9.40
N ARG A 314 15.55 1.72 9.30
CA ARG A 314 15.53 0.48 8.48
C ARG A 314 15.67 0.80 7.00
N LEU A 315 14.97 1.83 6.50
CA LEU A 315 15.13 2.29 5.12
C LEU A 315 16.55 2.80 4.85
N ALA A 316 17.14 3.58 5.76
CA ALA A 316 18.53 4.04 5.66
C ALA A 316 19.50 2.86 5.51
N THR A 317 19.30 1.82 6.33
CA THR A 317 20.11 0.59 6.23
C THR A 317 19.96 -0.07 4.86
N ALA A 318 18.75 -0.13 4.31
CA ALA A 318 18.51 -0.69 2.98
C ALA A 318 19.14 0.14 1.85
N LEU A 319 19.17 1.47 1.98
CA LEU A 319 19.73 2.39 0.98
C LEU A 319 21.23 2.63 1.13
N ALA A 320 21.85 2.22 2.24
CA ALA A 320 23.27 2.45 2.52
C ALA A 320 24.22 2.01 1.39
N PRO A 321 23.98 0.86 0.69
CA PRO A 321 24.83 0.46 -0.44
C PRO A 321 24.80 1.42 -1.63
N LEU A 322 23.72 2.19 -1.79
CA LEU A 322 23.56 3.16 -2.90
C LEU A 322 24.14 4.53 -2.54
N VAL A 323 23.96 4.95 -1.28
CA VAL A 323 24.43 6.26 -0.79
C VAL A 323 25.94 6.26 -0.56
N GLY A 324 26.47 5.20 0.04
CA GLY A 324 27.90 5.06 0.34
C GLY A 324 28.43 5.97 1.45
N ASP A 325 27.62 6.94 1.92
CA ASP A 325 27.96 7.89 3.00
C ASP A 325 26.98 7.74 4.16
N ARG A 326 27.48 7.20 5.25
CA ARG A 326 26.69 7.01 6.47
C ARG A 326 26.30 8.33 7.11
N THR A 327 27.17 9.34 7.08
CA THR A 327 26.91 10.66 7.67
C THR A 327 25.72 11.34 7.00
N ALA A 328 25.61 11.21 5.67
CA ALA A 328 24.47 11.76 4.93
C ALA A 328 23.13 11.09 5.33
N LEU A 329 23.13 9.78 5.60
CA LEU A 329 21.95 9.09 6.11
C LEU A 329 21.58 9.53 7.53
N GLU A 330 22.56 9.71 8.41
CA GLU A 330 22.36 10.22 9.77
C GLU A 330 21.80 11.67 9.75
N GLN A 331 22.27 12.50 8.83
CA GLN A 331 21.72 13.85 8.60
C GLN A 331 20.24 13.79 8.17
N GLY A 332 19.89 12.90 7.26
CA GLY A 332 18.48 12.68 6.88
C GLY A 332 17.57 12.34 8.07
N LEU A 333 18.05 11.45 8.97
CA LEU A 333 17.32 11.12 10.21
C LEU A 333 17.16 12.34 11.14
N THR A 334 18.16 13.22 11.20
CA THR A 334 18.06 14.48 11.94
C THR A 334 17.00 15.40 11.34
N VAL A 335 16.96 15.50 9.99
CA VAL A 335 15.93 16.28 9.27
C VAL A 335 14.52 15.77 9.58
N PHE A 336 14.30 14.47 9.74
CA PHE A 336 13.01 13.94 10.20
C PHE A 336 12.61 14.54 11.55
N GLY A 337 13.50 14.50 12.54
CA GLY A 337 13.24 15.00 13.90
C GLY A 337 12.90 16.48 13.89
N ASP A 338 13.72 17.31 13.22
CA ASP A 338 13.53 18.75 13.10
C ASP A 338 12.22 19.08 12.41
N THR A 339 11.93 18.40 11.28
CA THR A 339 10.70 18.61 10.52
C THR A 339 9.47 18.24 11.36
N PHE A 340 9.49 17.10 12.02
CA PHE A 340 8.38 16.66 12.89
C PHE A 340 8.12 17.68 13.99
N HIS A 341 9.16 18.10 14.75
CA HIS A 341 9.01 19.00 15.86
C HIS A 341 8.50 20.38 15.41
N ASN A 342 9.02 20.92 14.32
CA ASN A 342 8.60 22.22 13.81
C ASN A 342 7.15 22.16 13.32
N ALA A 343 6.81 21.19 12.45
CA ALA A 343 5.45 21.02 11.94
C ALA A 343 4.44 20.76 13.07
N TRP A 344 4.80 19.94 14.06
CA TRP A 344 3.94 19.66 15.21
C TRP A 344 3.67 20.92 16.04
N ARG A 345 4.69 21.74 16.31
CA ARG A 345 4.54 23.00 17.06
C ARG A 345 3.66 24.02 16.31
N GLU A 346 3.88 24.19 15.00
CA GLU A 346 3.07 25.04 14.16
C GLU A 346 1.60 24.61 14.15
N MET A 347 1.35 23.32 13.87
CA MET A 347 -0.01 22.78 13.84
C MET A 347 -0.74 22.86 15.19
N LEU A 348 -0.01 22.73 16.31
CA LEU A 348 -0.59 22.93 17.65
C LEU A 348 -0.92 24.40 17.90
N ALA A 349 -0.04 25.33 17.53
CA ALA A 349 -0.28 26.75 17.66
C ALA A 349 -1.54 27.16 16.88
N ASP A 350 -1.65 26.73 15.61
CA ASP A 350 -2.82 26.99 14.76
C ASP A 350 -4.13 26.41 15.35
N LYS A 351 -4.03 25.28 16.05
CA LYS A 351 -5.20 24.60 16.64
C LYS A 351 -5.65 25.25 17.96
N LEU A 352 -4.74 25.81 18.72
CA LEU A 352 -5.00 26.35 20.04
C LEU A 352 -5.20 27.89 20.03
N GLY A 353 -4.83 28.58 19.00
CA GLY A 353 -4.94 30.04 18.81
C GLY A 353 -3.67 30.73 19.30
#